data_4f6ecc7197b0861f3a76f1a0bbda2578
#
_entry.id   4f6ecc7197b0861f3a76f1a0bbda2578
#
_cell.length_a   1.000
_cell.length_b   1.000
_cell.length_c   1.000
_cell.angle_alpha   90.00
_cell.angle_beta   90.00
_cell.angle_gamma   90.00
#
_symmetry.space_group_name_H-M   'P 1'
#
loop_
_entity.id
_entity.type
_entity.pdbx_description
1 polymer ?
#
loop_
_entity_poly.entity_id
_entity_poly.type
_entity_poly.pdbx_seq_one_letter_code
_entity_poly.pdbx_strand_id
1 'polypeptide(L)'
;MSNQDTAQNTAASLARVIQWLRERHDRIMAVEAEALRMLEAGDTPGHNAKMCEKAEMLAALCTDAKPLLAELPGELRFKLTLALEHFSGNARNALGFNSVFYMSALLYPDNHKKGEPDNLTLCIDRIEQQGENFL
;
A
#
# COMPACT_ATOMS: atom_id res chain seq x y z
N MET A 1 -6.33 -21.12 26.89
CA MET A 1 -6.75 -19.81 26.36
C MET A 1 -8.16 -19.90 25.81
N SER A 2 -8.98 -18.90 26.10
CA SER A 2 -10.33 -18.87 25.57
C SER A 2 -10.32 -18.39 24.12
N ASN A 3 -11.34 -18.76 23.34
CA ASN A 3 -11.50 -18.25 21.97
C ASN A 3 -11.62 -16.72 21.94
N GLN A 4 -12.13 -16.13 23.02
CA GLN A 4 -12.27 -14.69 23.13
C GLN A 4 -10.91 -13.98 23.20
N ASP A 5 -9.94 -14.55 23.96
CA ASP A 5 -8.59 -13.99 24.05
C ASP A 5 -7.88 -14.05 22.70
N THR A 6 -8.04 -15.15 21.97
CA THR A 6 -7.46 -15.30 20.62
C THR A 6 -8.07 -14.29 19.65
N ALA A 7 -9.38 -14.09 19.68
CA ALA A 7 -10.07 -13.11 18.84
C ALA A 7 -9.62 -11.68 19.16
N GLN A 8 -9.47 -11.33 20.44
CA GLN A 8 -9.00 -10.02 20.86
C GLN A 8 -7.56 -9.77 20.43
N ASN A 9 -6.69 -10.79 20.51
CA ASN A 9 -5.30 -10.68 20.07
C ASN A 9 -5.24 -10.49 18.54
N THR A 10 -6.07 -11.20 17.80
CA THR A 10 -6.14 -11.05 16.34
C THR A 10 -6.63 -9.64 15.97
N ALA A 11 -7.66 -9.14 16.66
CA ALA A 11 -8.18 -7.79 16.41
C ALA A 11 -7.11 -6.73 16.69
N ALA A 12 -6.35 -6.87 17.77
CA ALA A 12 -5.28 -5.94 18.12
C ALA A 12 -4.15 -5.98 17.09
N SER A 13 -3.75 -7.19 16.67
CA SER A 13 -2.70 -7.35 15.64
C SER A 13 -3.14 -6.79 14.30
N LEU A 14 -4.40 -7.01 13.93
CA LEU A 14 -4.95 -6.49 12.68
C LEU A 14 -5.03 -4.95 12.73
N ALA A 15 -5.41 -4.38 13.87
CA ALA A 15 -5.43 -2.91 14.03
C ALA A 15 -4.04 -2.30 13.82
N ARG A 16 -2.98 -2.97 14.28
CA ARG A 16 -1.60 -2.52 14.05
C ARG A 16 -1.24 -2.55 12.57
N VAL A 17 -1.65 -3.58 11.84
CA VAL A 17 -1.42 -3.67 10.39
C VAL A 17 -2.13 -2.52 9.69
N ILE A 18 -3.40 -2.28 10.01
CA ILE A 18 -4.20 -1.21 9.40
C ILE A 18 -3.54 0.15 9.64
N GLN A 19 -3.16 0.44 10.89
CA GLN A 19 -2.51 1.69 11.23
C GLN A 19 -1.20 1.88 10.45
N TRP A 20 -0.38 0.82 10.38
CA TRP A 20 0.89 0.87 9.65
C TRP A 20 0.67 1.13 8.15
N LEU A 21 -0.34 0.48 7.56
CA LEU A 21 -0.66 0.68 6.15
C LEU A 21 -1.15 2.10 5.88
N ARG A 22 -1.97 2.67 6.77
CA ARG A 22 -2.43 4.05 6.60
C ARG A 22 -1.29 5.04 6.70
N GLU A 23 -0.37 4.84 7.62
CA GLU A 23 0.83 5.70 7.76
C GLU A 23 1.71 5.60 6.52
N ARG A 24 1.90 4.38 5.99
CA ARG A 24 2.68 4.18 4.78
C ARG A 24 2.00 4.82 3.58
N HIS A 25 0.68 4.70 3.47
CA HIS A 25 -0.11 5.36 2.43
C HIS A 25 0.07 6.88 2.49
N ASP A 26 0.00 7.47 3.67
CA ASP A 26 0.18 8.91 3.84
C ASP A 26 1.56 9.36 3.34
N ARG A 27 2.60 8.58 3.60
CA ARG A 27 3.96 8.87 3.11
C ARG A 27 4.03 8.81 1.60
N ILE A 28 3.39 7.80 0.99
CA ILE A 28 3.34 7.67 -0.46
C ILE A 28 2.63 8.86 -1.09
N MET A 29 1.51 9.29 -0.51
CA MET A 29 0.77 10.46 -1.00
C MET A 29 1.58 11.74 -0.85
N ALA A 30 2.38 11.87 0.20
CA ALA A 30 3.28 13.01 0.37
C ALA A 30 4.36 13.05 -0.72
N VAL A 31 4.90 11.91 -1.11
CA VAL A 31 5.86 11.80 -2.22
C VAL A 31 5.21 12.21 -3.55
N GLU A 32 3.96 11.76 -3.80
CA GLU A 32 3.22 12.17 -5.00
C GLU A 32 2.97 13.68 -5.04
N ALA A 33 2.60 14.27 -3.90
CA ALA A 33 2.36 15.71 -3.81
C ALA A 33 3.64 16.49 -4.09
N GLU A 34 4.77 16.02 -3.60
CA GLU A 34 6.07 16.63 -3.87
C GLU A 34 6.43 16.52 -5.35
N ALA A 35 6.19 15.35 -5.96
CA ALA A 35 6.41 15.13 -7.38
C ALA A 35 5.61 16.12 -8.23
N LEU A 36 4.35 16.34 -7.87
CA LEU A 36 3.49 17.29 -8.59
C LEU A 36 4.00 18.72 -8.48
N ARG A 37 4.44 19.14 -7.28
CA ARG A 37 5.02 20.46 -7.08
C ARG A 37 6.24 20.67 -7.97
N MET A 38 7.11 19.67 -8.07
CA MET A 38 8.30 19.72 -8.91
C MET A 38 7.93 19.83 -10.38
N LEU A 39 6.95 19.05 -10.84
CA LEU A 39 6.48 19.09 -12.21
C LEU A 39 5.91 20.46 -12.57
N GLU A 40 5.10 21.04 -11.69
CA GLU A 40 4.51 22.36 -11.87
C GLU A 40 5.56 23.48 -11.91
N ALA A 41 6.67 23.27 -11.20
CA ALA A 41 7.80 24.19 -11.21
C ALA A 41 8.75 23.98 -12.40
N GLY A 42 8.45 23.02 -13.28
CA GLY A 42 9.29 22.72 -14.43
C GLY A 42 10.46 21.81 -14.13
N ASP A 43 10.51 21.21 -12.92
CA ASP A 43 11.57 20.29 -12.52
C ASP A 43 11.16 18.86 -12.87
N THR A 44 11.29 18.49 -14.14
CA THR A 44 10.98 17.16 -14.63
C THR A 44 11.89 16.08 -14.01
N PRO A 45 13.22 16.29 -13.91
CA PRO A 45 14.06 15.28 -13.24
C PRO A 45 13.67 15.03 -11.79
N GLY A 46 13.30 16.09 -11.04
CA GLY A 46 12.83 15.94 -9.65
C GLY A 46 11.53 15.16 -9.58
N HIS A 47 10.57 15.47 -10.45
CA HIS A 47 9.32 14.73 -10.57
C HIS A 47 9.60 13.23 -10.81
N ASN A 48 10.47 12.92 -11.76
CA ASN A 48 10.78 11.53 -12.11
C ASN A 48 11.43 10.80 -10.94
N ALA A 49 12.33 11.45 -10.21
CA ALA A 49 12.97 10.88 -9.03
C ALA A 49 11.95 10.57 -7.94
N LYS A 50 10.96 11.44 -7.72
CA LYS A 50 9.90 11.21 -6.75
C LYS A 50 8.96 10.09 -7.18
N MET A 51 8.71 9.93 -8.47
CA MET A 51 7.92 8.78 -8.96
C MET A 51 8.66 7.46 -8.72
N CYS A 52 9.99 7.43 -8.90
CA CYS A 52 10.80 6.27 -8.54
C CYS A 52 10.70 5.97 -7.04
N GLU A 53 10.78 7.00 -6.18
CA GLU A 53 10.64 6.85 -4.73
C GLU A 53 9.30 6.23 -4.37
N LYS A 54 8.20 6.73 -4.96
CA LYS A 54 6.87 6.14 -4.80
C LYS A 54 6.87 4.65 -5.14
N ALA A 55 7.41 4.30 -6.30
CA ALA A 55 7.44 2.91 -6.77
C ALA A 55 8.30 2.04 -5.86
N GLU A 56 9.43 2.54 -5.36
CA GLU A 56 10.29 1.81 -4.42
C GLU A 56 9.57 1.55 -3.10
N MET A 57 8.84 2.53 -2.58
CA MET A 57 8.05 2.37 -1.36
C MET A 57 6.97 1.29 -1.53
N LEU A 58 6.29 1.28 -2.67
CA LEU A 58 5.28 0.26 -2.97
C LEU A 58 5.92 -1.11 -3.19
N ALA A 59 7.06 -1.17 -3.86
CA ALA A 59 7.78 -2.43 -4.08
C ALA A 59 8.17 -3.08 -2.74
N ALA A 60 8.52 -2.27 -1.74
CA ALA A 60 8.90 -2.74 -0.41
C ALA A 60 7.72 -3.01 0.51
N LEU A 61 6.49 -2.63 0.13
CA LEU A 61 5.32 -2.65 1.01
C LEU A 61 5.09 -4.02 1.66
N CYS A 62 5.05 -5.06 0.87
CA CYS A 62 4.78 -6.41 1.37
C CYS A 62 5.91 -6.90 2.31
N THR A 63 7.16 -6.70 1.91
CA THR A 63 8.31 -7.10 2.71
C THR A 63 8.37 -6.34 4.04
N ASP A 64 8.13 -5.04 3.99
CA ASP A 64 8.15 -4.20 5.21
C ASP A 64 7.00 -4.55 6.17
N ALA A 65 5.88 -5.05 5.66
CA ALA A 65 4.74 -5.46 6.48
C ALA A 65 4.93 -6.83 7.14
N LYS A 66 5.88 -7.64 6.69
CA LYS A 66 6.03 -9.04 7.17
C LYS A 66 6.08 -9.19 8.68
N PRO A 67 6.82 -8.39 9.45
CA PRO A 67 6.85 -8.56 10.90
C PRO A 67 5.48 -8.41 11.55
N LEU A 68 4.66 -7.49 11.04
CA LEU A 68 3.30 -7.28 11.54
C LEU A 68 2.36 -8.40 11.11
N LEU A 69 2.49 -8.86 9.87
CA LEU A 69 1.67 -9.94 9.34
C LEU A 69 1.95 -11.27 10.05
N ALA A 70 3.19 -11.46 10.54
CA ALA A 70 3.57 -12.68 11.25
C ALA A 70 2.77 -12.90 12.54
N GLU A 71 2.19 -11.86 13.12
CA GLU A 71 1.37 -11.94 14.32
C GLU A 71 -0.07 -12.36 14.05
N LEU A 72 -0.47 -12.46 12.78
CA LEU A 72 -1.84 -12.82 12.40
C LEU A 72 -2.00 -14.34 12.24
N PRO A 73 -3.23 -14.87 12.41
CA PRO A 73 -3.52 -16.26 12.08
C PRO A 73 -3.14 -16.58 10.63
N GLY A 74 -2.72 -17.82 10.38
CA GLY A 74 -2.12 -18.22 9.11
C GLY A 74 -2.96 -17.92 7.88
N GLU A 75 -4.28 -18.14 7.93
CA GLU A 75 -5.16 -17.87 6.80
C GLU A 75 -5.27 -16.37 6.50
N LEU A 76 -5.47 -15.57 7.54
CA LEU A 76 -5.57 -14.12 7.38
C LEU A 76 -4.23 -13.54 6.92
N ARG A 77 -3.13 -13.99 7.51
CA ARG A 77 -1.78 -13.60 7.09
C ARG A 77 -1.56 -13.88 5.61
N PHE A 78 -1.96 -15.06 5.14
CA PHE A 78 -1.82 -15.46 3.74
C PHE A 78 -2.60 -14.52 2.82
N LYS A 79 -3.86 -14.25 3.16
CA LYS A 79 -4.72 -13.37 2.35
C LYS A 79 -4.18 -11.95 2.26
N LEU A 80 -3.72 -11.40 3.38
CA LEU A 80 -3.14 -10.05 3.40
C LEU A 80 -1.81 -10.00 2.65
N THR A 81 -0.99 -11.04 2.78
CA THR A 81 0.26 -11.13 2.04
C THR A 81 0.01 -11.10 0.53
N LEU A 82 -0.98 -11.85 0.05
CA LEU A 82 -1.34 -11.84 -1.37
C LEU A 82 -1.80 -10.45 -1.83
N ALA A 83 -2.63 -9.78 -1.02
CA ALA A 83 -3.12 -8.45 -1.36
C ALA A 83 -1.98 -7.44 -1.46
N LEU A 84 -1.06 -7.44 -0.48
CA LEU A 84 0.08 -6.52 -0.48
C LEU A 84 1.10 -6.87 -1.57
N GLU A 85 1.31 -8.16 -1.85
CA GLU A 85 2.20 -8.60 -2.92
C GLU A 85 1.72 -8.13 -4.30
N HIS A 86 0.41 -7.99 -4.48
CA HIS A 86 -0.12 -7.43 -5.71
C HIS A 86 0.41 -6.01 -5.96
N PHE A 87 0.38 -5.15 -4.93
CA PHE A 87 0.91 -3.79 -5.03
C PHE A 87 2.43 -3.79 -5.26
N SER A 88 3.13 -4.62 -4.49
CA SER A 88 4.60 -4.69 -4.58
C SER A 88 5.05 -5.22 -5.94
N GLY A 89 4.35 -6.24 -6.48
CA GLY A 89 4.66 -6.80 -7.79
C GLY A 89 4.47 -5.80 -8.92
N ASN A 90 3.37 -5.05 -8.89
CA ASN A 90 3.10 -4.01 -9.89
C ASN A 90 4.19 -2.92 -9.85
N ALA A 91 4.61 -2.53 -8.65
CA ALA A 91 5.66 -1.53 -8.48
C ALA A 91 7.01 -2.03 -9.00
N ARG A 92 7.36 -3.29 -8.71
CA ARG A 92 8.58 -3.90 -9.24
C ARG A 92 8.58 -3.91 -10.77
N ASN A 93 7.43 -4.21 -11.38
CA ASN A 93 7.30 -4.20 -12.83
C ASN A 93 7.53 -2.79 -13.40
N ALA A 94 6.93 -1.77 -12.80
CA ALA A 94 7.12 -0.38 -13.21
C ALA A 94 8.60 0.04 -13.13
N LEU A 95 9.27 -0.34 -12.04
CA LEU A 95 10.70 -0.08 -11.86
C LEU A 95 11.54 -0.86 -12.88
N GLY A 96 11.20 -2.11 -13.13
CA GLY A 96 11.90 -2.96 -14.08
C GLY A 96 11.86 -2.42 -15.51
N PHE A 97 10.73 -1.83 -15.90
CA PHE A 97 10.57 -1.16 -17.19
C PHE A 97 11.15 0.25 -17.19
N ASN A 98 11.56 0.76 -16.04
CA ASN A 98 12.04 2.14 -15.88
C ASN A 98 11.04 3.15 -16.48
N SER A 99 9.75 2.92 -16.26
CA SER A 99 8.68 3.73 -16.84
C SER A 99 8.07 4.66 -15.80
N VAL A 100 8.38 5.95 -15.91
CA VAL A 100 7.80 6.98 -15.05
C VAL A 100 6.28 7.01 -15.23
N PHE A 101 5.79 6.78 -16.44
CA PHE A 101 4.35 6.72 -16.71
C PHE A 101 3.69 5.62 -15.85
N TYR A 102 4.23 4.41 -15.86
CA TYR A 102 3.68 3.31 -15.06
C TYR A 102 3.84 3.58 -13.57
N MET A 103 4.96 4.19 -13.14
CA MET A 103 5.15 4.56 -11.74
C MET A 103 4.08 5.55 -11.28
N SER A 104 3.78 6.56 -12.10
CA SER A 104 2.75 7.55 -11.79
C SER A 104 1.35 6.94 -11.74
N ALA A 105 1.10 5.91 -12.56
CA ALA A 105 -0.18 5.23 -12.64
C ALA A 105 -0.42 4.21 -11.52
N LEU A 106 0.62 3.82 -10.77
CA LEU A 106 0.48 2.89 -9.65
C LEU A 106 -0.58 3.41 -8.67
N LEU A 107 -1.42 2.52 -8.19
CA LEU A 107 -2.55 2.76 -7.29
C LEU A 107 -3.79 3.36 -7.96
N TYR A 108 -3.72 3.74 -9.23
CA TYR A 108 -4.86 4.37 -9.90
C TYR A 108 -5.35 3.49 -11.07
N PRO A 109 -6.61 3.04 -11.05
CA PRO A 109 -7.19 2.36 -12.21
C PRO A 109 -7.42 3.35 -13.35
N ASP A 110 -7.52 2.84 -14.58
CA ASP A 110 -7.70 3.67 -15.79
C ASP A 110 -8.91 4.61 -15.70
N ASN A 111 -9.96 4.19 -14.99
CA ASN A 111 -11.17 4.99 -14.84
C ASN A 111 -11.20 5.83 -13.56
N HIS A 112 -10.07 5.96 -12.87
CA HIS A 112 -9.97 6.75 -11.64
C HIS A 112 -10.23 8.23 -11.93
N LYS A 113 -11.06 8.85 -11.08
CA LYS A 113 -11.36 10.28 -11.15
C LYS A 113 -10.78 10.98 -9.92
N LYS A 114 -10.42 12.24 -10.11
CA LYS A 114 -9.88 13.07 -9.03
C LYS A 114 -10.84 13.10 -7.84
N GLY A 115 -10.31 12.87 -6.65
CA GLY A 115 -11.08 12.83 -5.41
C GLY A 115 -11.58 11.46 -5.01
N GLU A 116 -11.52 10.48 -5.92
CA GLU A 116 -11.84 9.09 -5.57
C GLU A 116 -10.68 8.45 -4.81
N PRO A 117 -10.97 7.47 -3.90
CA PRO A 117 -9.90 6.76 -3.22
C PRO A 117 -9.07 5.92 -4.20
N ASP A 118 -7.78 5.84 -3.95
CA ASP A 118 -6.88 4.99 -4.71
C ASP A 118 -7.02 3.52 -4.27
N ASN A 119 -6.39 2.63 -5.03
CA ASN A 119 -6.50 1.18 -4.79
C ASN A 119 -5.99 0.75 -3.42
N LEU A 120 -4.94 1.38 -2.90
CA LEU A 120 -4.42 1.03 -1.57
C LEU A 120 -5.40 1.45 -0.48
N THR A 121 -5.97 2.64 -0.57
CA THR A 121 -7.03 3.09 0.34
C THR A 121 -8.21 2.13 0.34
N LEU A 122 -8.66 1.71 -0.85
CA LEU A 122 -9.76 0.75 -0.96
C LEU A 122 -9.42 -0.58 -0.31
N CYS A 123 -8.19 -1.05 -0.48
CA CYS A 123 -7.72 -2.28 0.15
C CYS A 123 -7.73 -2.16 1.68
N ILE A 124 -7.18 -1.06 2.21
CA ILE A 124 -7.14 -0.83 3.66
C ILE A 124 -8.56 -0.75 4.23
N ASP A 125 -9.45 -0.01 3.58
CA ASP A 125 -10.85 0.10 3.99
C ASP A 125 -11.53 -1.27 4.03
N ARG A 126 -11.27 -2.12 3.05
CA ARG A 126 -11.83 -3.46 3.00
C ARG A 126 -11.30 -4.34 4.13
N ILE A 127 -10.00 -4.26 4.45
CA ILE A 127 -9.41 -4.96 5.59
C ILE A 127 -10.11 -4.51 6.88
N GLU A 128 -10.30 -3.21 7.05
CA GLU A 128 -10.93 -2.64 8.23
C GLU A 128 -12.38 -3.11 8.38
N GLN A 129 -13.13 -3.11 7.28
CA GLN A 129 -14.55 -3.48 7.28
C GLN A 129 -14.77 -4.98 7.46
N GLN A 130 -13.96 -5.81 6.85
CA GLN A 130 -14.13 -7.27 6.84
C GLN A 130 -13.37 -7.97 7.97
N GLY A 131 -12.31 -7.35 8.48
CA GLY A 131 -11.52 -7.92 9.55
C GLY A 131 -11.02 -9.31 9.20
N GLU A 132 -11.31 -10.30 10.08
CA GLU A 132 -10.89 -11.68 9.87
C GLU A 132 -11.51 -12.35 8.65
N ASN A 133 -12.58 -11.76 8.11
CA ASN A 133 -13.28 -12.27 6.92
C ASN A 133 -12.76 -11.65 5.62
N PHE A 134 -11.63 -10.96 5.67
CA PHE A 134 -11.03 -10.34 4.49
C PHE A 134 -10.79 -11.37 3.38
N LEU A 135 -11.20 -11.02 2.16
CA LEU A 135 -11.08 -11.85 0.97
C LEU A 135 -10.18 -11.21 -0.08
#